data_e3e58be2f7dab350d0465ad296f9f0a9
#
_entry.id   e3e58be2f7dab350d0465ad296f9f0a9
#
_cell.length_a   1.000
_cell.length_b   1.000
_cell.length_c   1.000
_cell.angle_alpha   90.00
_cell.angle_beta   90.00
_cell.angle_gamma   90.00
#
_symmetry.space_group_name_H-M   'P 1'
#
loop_
_entity.id
_entity.type
_entity.pdbx_description
1 polymer ?
#
loop_
_entity_poly.entity_id
_entity_poly.type
_entity_poly.pdbx_seq_one_letter_code
_entity_poly.pdbx_strand_id
1 'polypeptide(L)'
;LNSLSQMITGTQPQSEPEIALLQSRMILGKTVDDLNLQARVEQVYFPVIGRGLARLLGNKEGEINVSHLYIPTFNGEKPELKLTVIDNKNFSIDGNIGSVKGVVNEMLDYKGLALLVNSINANPGTTFKISYIPKLKAISNIQNVFSVLDQGKDTGMLNLTILDSDP
;
A
#
# COMPACT_ATOMS: atom_id res chain seq x y z
N LEU A 1 18.23 -10.10 55.21
CA LEU A 1 17.70 -8.88 54.59
C LEU A 1 18.30 -8.52 53.22
N ASN A 2 19.10 -9.43 52.60
CA ASN A 2 19.81 -9.16 51.35
C ASN A 2 19.22 -9.84 50.09
N SER A 3 18.07 -10.49 50.19
CA SER A 3 17.51 -11.24 49.03
C SER A 3 16.40 -10.50 48.28
N LEU A 4 15.97 -9.33 48.73
CA LEU A 4 14.94 -8.53 48.04
C LEU A 4 15.52 -7.46 47.08
N SER A 5 16.81 -7.13 47.23
CA SER A 5 17.46 -6.15 46.33
C SER A 5 17.88 -6.74 44.98
N GLN A 6 17.89 -8.06 44.83
CA GLN A 6 18.29 -8.71 43.58
C GLN A 6 17.11 -8.97 42.61
N MET A 7 15.89 -8.73 43.03
CA MET A 7 14.70 -8.92 42.14
C MET A 7 14.26 -7.65 41.40
N ILE A 8 14.87 -6.50 41.65
CA ILE A 8 14.49 -5.21 40.99
C ILE A 8 15.43 -4.84 39.84
N THR A 9 16.49 -5.60 39.59
CA THR A 9 17.46 -5.32 38.52
C THR A 9 17.17 -6.11 37.24
N GLY A 10 15.89 -6.37 36.93
CA GLY A 10 15.48 -7.14 35.74
C GLY A 10 15.08 -6.32 34.52
N THR A 11 15.15 -5.00 34.57
CA THR A 11 15.03 -4.16 33.37
C THR A 11 16.44 -3.79 32.91
N GLN A 12 17.03 -4.61 32.05
CA GLN A 12 18.18 -4.14 31.29
C GLN A 12 17.77 -2.83 30.62
N PRO A 13 18.51 -1.73 30.79
CA PRO A 13 18.23 -0.51 30.05
C PRO A 13 18.34 -0.88 28.56
N GLN A 14 17.28 -0.62 27.81
CA GLN A 14 17.31 -0.80 26.36
C GLN A 14 18.53 -0.04 25.82
N SER A 15 19.36 -0.73 25.05
CA SER A 15 20.53 -0.10 24.47
C SER A 15 20.12 1.03 23.53
N GLU A 16 20.92 2.09 23.43
CA GLU A 16 20.65 3.21 22.52
C GLU A 16 20.32 2.76 21.08
N PRO A 17 20.98 1.73 20.51
CA PRO A 17 20.62 1.18 19.21
C PRO A 17 19.20 0.60 19.13
N GLU A 18 18.71 -0.04 20.21
CA GLU A 18 17.36 -0.59 20.25
C GLU A 18 16.31 0.51 20.29
N ILE A 19 16.54 1.57 21.06
CA ILE A 19 15.67 2.75 21.13
C ILE A 19 15.63 3.43 19.77
N ALA A 20 16.77 3.64 19.11
CA ALA A 20 16.86 4.22 17.78
C ALA A 20 16.10 3.38 16.74
N LEU A 21 16.21 2.04 16.82
CA LEU A 21 15.49 1.12 15.93
C LEU A 21 13.97 1.20 16.14
N LEU A 22 13.52 1.25 17.40
CA LEU A 22 12.10 1.41 17.74
C LEU A 22 11.54 2.75 17.26
N GLN A 23 12.27 3.84 17.48
CA GLN A 23 11.90 5.17 17.00
C GLN A 23 11.83 5.21 15.47
N SER A 24 12.81 4.63 14.77
CA SER A 24 12.81 4.52 13.33
C SER A 24 11.57 3.77 12.82
N ARG A 25 11.23 2.63 13.40
CA ARG A 25 10.03 1.85 13.03
C ARG A 25 8.73 2.61 13.31
N MET A 26 8.67 3.35 14.40
CA MET A 26 7.50 4.16 14.74
C MET A 26 7.30 5.30 13.73
N ILE A 27 8.38 6.00 13.36
CA ILE A 27 8.35 7.07 12.35
C ILE A 27 7.96 6.50 11.00
N LEU A 28 8.59 5.40 10.56
CA LEU A 28 8.28 4.75 9.28
C LEU A 28 6.84 4.21 9.26
N GLY A 29 6.36 3.67 10.39
CA GLY A 29 4.98 3.23 10.54
C GLY A 29 3.98 4.36 10.36
N LYS A 30 4.27 5.53 10.93
CA LYS A 30 3.46 6.74 10.73
C LYS A 30 3.52 7.21 9.28
N THR A 31 4.68 7.20 8.65
CA THR A 31 4.84 7.55 7.23
C THR A 31 4.03 6.63 6.32
N VAL A 32 4.00 5.32 6.61
CA VAL A 32 3.18 4.34 5.88
C VAL A 32 1.70 4.70 5.97
N ASP A 33 1.22 5.09 7.15
CA ASP A 33 -0.17 5.48 7.36
C ASP A 33 -0.48 6.84 6.68
N ASP A 34 0.35 7.86 6.89
CA ASP A 34 0.15 9.21 6.37
C ASP A 34 0.16 9.24 4.82
N LEU A 35 1.00 8.42 4.19
CA LEU A 35 1.12 8.31 2.74
C LEU A 35 0.27 7.17 2.15
N ASN A 36 -0.49 6.45 2.97
CA ASN A 36 -1.34 5.32 2.57
C ASN A 36 -0.59 4.26 1.73
N LEU A 37 0.64 3.92 2.12
CA LEU A 37 1.50 3.00 1.38
C LEU A 37 1.06 1.53 1.48
N GLN A 38 -0.03 1.25 2.17
CA GLN A 38 -0.65 -0.08 2.24
C GLN A 38 -1.63 -0.34 1.08
N ALA A 39 -2.01 0.68 0.32
CA ALA A 39 -2.85 0.55 -0.84
C ALA A 39 -2.04 0.75 -2.12
N ARG A 40 -2.01 -0.25 -2.99
CA ARG A 40 -1.47 -0.15 -4.34
C ARG A 40 -2.61 -0.24 -5.33
N VAL A 41 -2.74 0.78 -6.17
CA VAL A 41 -3.79 0.88 -7.18
C VAL A 41 -3.15 0.91 -8.56
N GLU A 42 -3.56 -0.01 -9.43
CA GLU A 42 -3.06 -0.13 -10.79
C GLU A 42 -4.25 -0.21 -11.76
N GLN A 43 -4.26 0.64 -12.78
CA GLN A 43 -5.27 0.51 -13.84
C GLN A 43 -5.00 -0.72 -14.69
N VAL A 44 -6.03 -1.53 -14.91
CA VAL A 44 -5.96 -2.72 -15.76
C VAL A 44 -6.44 -2.34 -17.16
N TYR A 45 -5.56 -2.53 -18.14
CA TYR A 45 -5.87 -2.33 -19.54
C TYR A 45 -6.26 -3.66 -20.20
N PHE A 46 -7.14 -3.61 -21.18
CA PHE A 46 -7.50 -4.80 -21.96
C PHE A 46 -6.24 -5.32 -22.70
N PRO A 47 -5.94 -6.62 -22.66
CA PRO A 47 -4.70 -7.19 -23.20
C PRO A 47 -4.53 -6.97 -24.72
N VAL A 48 -5.62 -6.73 -25.45
CA VAL A 48 -5.59 -6.52 -26.91
C VAL A 48 -5.26 -5.08 -27.31
N ILE A 49 -5.46 -4.11 -26.42
CA ILE A 49 -5.40 -2.68 -26.77
C ILE A 49 -4.19 -1.98 -26.13
N GLY A 50 -3.56 -2.54 -25.12
CA GLY A 50 -2.39 -2.00 -24.45
C GLY A 50 -2.47 -0.49 -24.09
N ARG A 51 -1.57 -0.03 -23.22
CA ARG A 51 -1.49 1.40 -22.81
C ARG A 51 -1.28 2.36 -23.99
N GLY A 52 -0.50 1.93 -25.00
CA GLY A 52 -0.15 2.78 -26.15
C GLY A 52 -1.34 3.12 -27.05
N LEU A 53 -2.19 2.14 -27.34
CA LEU A 53 -3.37 2.36 -28.18
C LEU A 53 -4.51 3.04 -27.43
N ALA A 54 -4.66 2.80 -26.13
CA ALA A 54 -5.60 3.53 -25.29
C ALA A 54 -5.31 5.04 -25.28
N ARG A 55 -4.02 5.42 -25.22
CA ARG A 55 -3.60 6.84 -25.35
C ARG A 55 -3.87 7.42 -26.75
N LEU A 56 -3.61 6.64 -27.81
CA LEU A 56 -3.90 7.06 -29.18
C LEU A 56 -5.39 7.27 -29.44
N LEU A 57 -6.25 6.50 -28.78
CA LEU A 57 -7.71 6.63 -28.83
C LEU A 57 -8.27 7.72 -27.91
N GLY A 58 -7.39 8.53 -27.27
CA GLY A 58 -7.80 9.62 -26.40
C GLY A 58 -8.36 9.20 -25.05
N ASN A 59 -8.23 7.94 -24.67
CA ASN A 59 -8.58 7.48 -23.32
C ASN A 59 -7.55 8.03 -22.34
N LYS A 60 -7.94 8.99 -21.53
CA LYS A 60 -7.14 9.47 -20.40
C LYS A 60 -6.93 8.33 -19.40
N GLU A 61 -5.74 8.23 -18.86
CA GLU A 61 -5.49 7.34 -17.72
C GLU A 61 -6.48 7.68 -16.62
N GLY A 62 -7.18 6.66 -16.13
CA GLY A 62 -8.11 6.83 -15.02
C GLY A 62 -7.33 6.87 -13.71
N GLU A 63 -7.85 7.59 -12.74
CA GLU A 63 -7.28 7.71 -11.40
C GLU A 63 -8.36 7.45 -10.35
N ILE A 64 -8.02 6.72 -9.31
CA ILE A 64 -8.83 6.60 -8.10
C ILE A 64 -7.96 6.91 -6.88
N ASN A 65 -8.53 7.59 -5.90
CA ASN A 65 -7.88 7.86 -4.62
C ASN A 65 -8.50 6.95 -3.55
N VAL A 66 -7.65 6.17 -2.90
CA VAL A 66 -8.03 5.26 -1.81
C VAL A 66 -7.33 5.72 -0.54
N SER A 67 -8.06 6.09 0.50
CA SER A 67 -7.49 6.55 1.77
C SER A 67 -7.45 5.48 2.85
N HIS A 68 -8.24 4.44 2.72
CA HIS A 68 -8.22 3.30 3.63
C HIS A 68 -8.39 2.00 2.86
N LEU A 69 -7.55 1.02 3.16
CA LEU A 69 -7.62 -0.31 2.58
C LEU A 69 -7.17 -1.37 3.58
N TYR A 70 -8.01 -2.34 3.80
CA TYR A 70 -7.66 -3.62 4.41
C TYR A 70 -8.35 -4.74 3.64
N ILE A 71 -7.58 -5.70 3.15
CA ILE A 71 -8.09 -6.89 2.45
C ILE A 71 -7.74 -8.12 3.29
N PRO A 72 -8.74 -8.87 3.77
CA PRO A 72 -8.47 -10.10 4.50
C PRO A 72 -7.82 -11.13 3.58
N THR A 73 -6.82 -11.83 4.10
CA THR A 73 -6.16 -12.94 3.38
C THR A 73 -6.75 -14.26 3.82
N PHE A 74 -7.21 -15.04 2.86
CA PHE A 74 -7.66 -16.41 3.08
C PHE A 74 -6.70 -17.37 2.38
N ASN A 75 -6.32 -18.46 3.05
CA ASN A 75 -5.57 -19.57 2.45
C ASN A 75 -4.28 -19.22 1.70
N GLY A 76 -3.57 -18.16 2.10
CA GLY A 76 -2.31 -17.76 1.46
C GLY A 76 -2.47 -17.06 0.10
N GLU A 77 -3.69 -16.70 -0.29
CA GLU A 77 -3.94 -15.92 -1.49
C GLU A 77 -3.43 -14.48 -1.37
N LYS A 78 -3.11 -13.88 -2.51
CA LYS A 78 -2.69 -12.48 -2.53
C LYS A 78 -3.88 -11.59 -2.16
N PRO A 79 -3.69 -10.59 -1.27
CA PRO A 79 -4.74 -9.65 -0.89
C PRO A 79 -4.98 -8.63 -2.02
N GLU A 80 -5.69 -9.06 -3.05
CA GLU A 80 -5.97 -8.29 -4.27
C GLU A 80 -7.47 -8.29 -4.58
N LEU A 81 -7.96 -7.16 -5.08
CA LEU A 81 -9.33 -6.95 -5.51
C LEU A 81 -9.35 -6.26 -6.86
N LYS A 82 -10.43 -6.48 -7.59
CA LYS A 82 -10.73 -5.77 -8.83
C LYS A 82 -11.82 -4.73 -8.54
N LEU A 83 -11.53 -3.45 -8.77
CA LEU A 83 -12.52 -2.37 -8.72
C LEU A 83 -12.92 -2.01 -10.15
N THR A 84 -14.22 -1.98 -10.42
CA THR A 84 -14.76 -1.51 -11.70
C THR A 84 -15.58 -0.25 -11.45
N VAL A 85 -15.27 0.81 -12.19
CA VAL A 85 -15.97 2.09 -12.12
C VAL A 85 -17.37 1.96 -12.74
N ILE A 86 -18.41 2.30 -12.01
CA ILE A 86 -19.78 2.40 -12.52
C ILE A 86 -20.04 3.82 -13.01
N ASP A 87 -19.73 4.80 -12.17
CA ASP A 87 -19.77 6.24 -12.46
C ASP A 87 -18.81 6.99 -11.51
N ASN A 88 -18.86 8.31 -11.46
CA ASN A 88 -18.00 9.14 -10.62
C ASN A 88 -18.23 9.01 -9.10
N LYS A 89 -19.29 8.31 -8.69
CA LYS A 89 -19.65 8.08 -7.27
C LYS A 89 -19.76 6.62 -6.89
N ASN A 90 -20.01 5.74 -7.86
CA ASN A 90 -20.30 4.35 -7.61
C ASN A 90 -19.26 3.44 -8.27
N PHE A 91 -18.91 2.38 -7.58
CA PHE A 91 -18.02 1.34 -8.07
C PHE A 91 -18.49 -0.06 -7.65
N SER A 92 -17.98 -1.08 -8.28
CA SER A 92 -18.12 -2.47 -7.84
C SER A 92 -16.73 -3.05 -7.50
N ILE A 93 -16.72 -3.88 -6.49
CA ILE A 93 -15.55 -4.68 -6.08
C ILE A 93 -15.84 -6.12 -6.39
N ASP A 94 -14.88 -6.80 -7.02
CA ASP A 94 -14.88 -8.23 -7.27
C ASP A 94 -13.58 -8.84 -6.73
N GLY A 95 -13.70 -9.94 -6.04
CA GLY A 95 -12.56 -10.67 -5.45
C GLY A 95 -12.99 -11.94 -4.75
N ASN A 96 -12.09 -12.54 -3.98
CA ASN A 96 -12.33 -13.80 -3.26
C ASN A 96 -13.47 -13.72 -2.22
N ILE A 97 -13.80 -12.50 -1.78
CA ILE A 97 -14.91 -12.23 -0.87
C ILE A 97 -16.28 -12.16 -1.59
N GLY A 98 -16.30 -12.23 -2.92
CA GLY A 98 -17.46 -12.06 -3.79
C GLY A 98 -17.52 -10.68 -4.43
N SER A 99 -18.71 -10.30 -4.91
CA SER A 99 -18.96 -9.02 -5.55
C SER A 99 -19.80 -8.12 -4.63
N VAL A 100 -19.41 -6.86 -4.50
CA VAL A 100 -20.12 -5.85 -3.69
C VAL A 100 -19.99 -4.47 -4.33
N LYS A 101 -21.01 -3.63 -4.18
CA LYS A 101 -21.00 -2.24 -4.64
C LYS A 101 -20.58 -1.31 -3.51
N GLY A 102 -19.80 -0.28 -3.86
CA GLY A 102 -19.40 0.78 -2.96
C GLY A 102 -19.72 2.17 -3.50
N VAL A 103 -19.68 3.15 -2.61
CA VAL A 103 -19.94 4.55 -2.90
C VAL A 103 -18.72 5.37 -2.46
N VAL A 104 -18.36 6.36 -3.26
CA VAL A 104 -17.26 7.29 -2.96
C VAL A 104 -17.55 8.07 -1.68
N ASN A 105 -16.53 8.25 -0.84
CA ASN A 105 -16.58 8.86 0.48
C ASN A 105 -17.41 8.09 1.53
N GLU A 106 -17.79 6.85 1.24
CA GLU A 106 -18.43 5.97 2.22
C GLU A 106 -17.52 4.77 2.51
N MET A 107 -17.40 4.41 3.80
CA MET A 107 -16.64 3.23 4.19
C MET A 107 -17.38 1.98 3.75
N LEU A 108 -16.79 1.21 2.86
CA LEU A 108 -17.28 -0.10 2.48
C LEU A 108 -16.69 -1.14 3.45
N ASP A 109 -17.54 -1.71 4.29
CA ASP A 109 -17.22 -2.83 5.17
C ASP A 109 -18.02 -4.06 4.72
N TYR A 110 -17.33 -5.07 4.22
CA TYR A 110 -17.96 -6.27 3.68
C TYR A 110 -17.07 -7.50 3.87
N LYS A 111 -17.52 -8.47 4.65
CA LYS A 111 -16.82 -9.74 4.93
C LYS A 111 -15.36 -9.55 5.34
N GLY A 112 -15.09 -8.52 6.16
CA GLY A 112 -13.75 -8.18 6.63
C GLY A 112 -12.92 -7.32 5.67
N LEU A 113 -13.39 -7.04 4.45
CA LEU A 113 -12.86 -5.96 3.62
C LEU A 113 -13.23 -4.63 4.23
N ALA A 114 -12.28 -3.73 4.40
CA ALA A 114 -12.51 -2.32 4.69
C ALA A 114 -11.87 -1.47 3.59
N LEU A 115 -12.68 -0.66 2.91
CA LEU A 115 -12.23 0.17 1.78
C LEU A 115 -12.91 1.53 1.81
N LEU A 116 -12.11 2.59 1.71
CA LEU A 116 -12.60 3.95 1.51
C LEU A 116 -11.99 4.55 0.24
N VAL A 117 -12.82 4.76 -0.77
CA VAL A 117 -12.47 5.47 -2.00
C VAL A 117 -12.90 6.91 -1.87
N ASN A 118 -11.97 7.86 -1.96
CA ASN A 118 -12.27 9.29 -1.79
C ASN A 118 -12.70 9.96 -3.10
N SER A 119 -12.15 9.52 -4.22
CA SER A 119 -12.51 10.08 -5.54
C SER A 119 -12.28 9.07 -6.65
N ILE A 120 -13.06 9.21 -7.70
CA ILE A 120 -12.93 8.49 -8.96
C ILE A 120 -12.89 9.52 -10.10
N ASN A 121 -11.79 9.50 -10.85
CA ASN A 121 -11.60 10.28 -12.08
C ASN A 121 -11.27 9.32 -13.22
N ALA A 122 -12.25 8.55 -13.62
CA ALA A 122 -12.12 7.54 -14.66
C ALA A 122 -13.47 7.33 -15.37
N ASN A 123 -13.41 6.88 -16.61
CA ASN A 123 -14.61 6.56 -17.38
C ASN A 123 -15.34 5.34 -16.80
N PRO A 124 -16.68 5.29 -16.88
CA PRO A 124 -17.43 4.08 -16.56
C PRO A 124 -16.87 2.85 -17.29
N GLY A 125 -16.78 1.73 -16.58
CA GLY A 125 -16.17 0.49 -17.09
C GLY A 125 -14.66 0.39 -16.92
N THR A 126 -13.96 1.48 -16.52
CA THR A 126 -12.54 1.41 -16.18
C THR A 126 -12.34 0.48 -14.99
N THR A 127 -11.30 -0.33 -15.06
CA THR A 127 -10.99 -1.33 -14.05
C THR A 127 -9.64 -1.06 -13.41
N PHE A 128 -9.61 -1.18 -12.10
CA PHE A 128 -8.39 -1.07 -11.30
C PHE A 128 -8.15 -2.35 -10.52
N LYS A 129 -6.89 -2.75 -10.44
CA LYS A 129 -6.43 -3.75 -9.49
C LYS A 129 -5.98 -3.02 -8.22
N ILE A 130 -6.56 -3.40 -7.09
CA ILE A 130 -6.20 -2.88 -5.78
C ILE A 130 -5.54 -3.99 -4.99
N SER A 131 -4.34 -3.74 -4.49
CA SER A 131 -3.57 -4.70 -3.70
C SER A 131 -3.27 -4.12 -2.32
N TYR A 132 -3.47 -4.92 -1.28
CA TYR A 132 -3.13 -4.55 0.08
C TYR A 132 -1.71 -4.99 0.42
N ILE A 133 -0.92 -4.07 0.96
CA ILE A 133 0.45 -4.31 1.42
C ILE A 133 0.45 -4.27 2.95
N PRO A 134 0.76 -5.38 3.64
CA PRO A 134 0.87 -5.39 5.10
C PRO A 134 1.85 -4.32 5.58
N LYS A 135 1.52 -3.65 6.68
CA LYS A 135 2.29 -2.51 7.20
C LYS A 135 3.78 -2.79 7.39
N LEU A 136 4.13 -3.96 7.93
CA LEU A 136 5.53 -4.36 8.10
C LEU A 136 6.27 -4.46 6.75
N LYS A 137 5.61 -4.94 5.71
CA LYS A 137 6.19 -5.02 4.36
C LYS A 137 6.35 -3.63 3.75
N ALA A 138 5.38 -2.73 3.94
CA ALA A 138 5.48 -1.35 3.50
C ALA A 138 6.64 -0.62 4.20
N ILE A 139 6.83 -0.81 5.51
CA ILE A 139 7.97 -0.29 6.26
C ILE A 139 9.30 -0.83 5.70
N SER A 140 9.39 -2.15 5.49
CA SER A 140 10.59 -2.78 4.92
C SER A 140 10.91 -2.24 3.52
N ASN A 141 9.91 -2.00 2.69
CA ASN A 141 10.10 -1.40 1.37
C ASN A 141 10.73 0.00 1.47
N ILE A 142 10.26 0.84 2.39
CA ILE A 142 10.84 2.16 2.65
C ILE A 142 12.29 2.03 3.12
N GLN A 143 12.56 1.15 4.08
CA GLN A 143 13.91 0.93 4.60
C GLN A 143 14.89 0.51 3.49
N ASN A 144 14.47 -0.36 2.59
CA ASN A 144 15.28 -0.78 1.45
C ASN A 144 15.62 0.39 0.52
N VAL A 145 14.67 1.28 0.24
CA VAL A 145 14.92 2.49 -0.57
C VAL A 145 15.96 3.38 0.11
N PHE A 146 15.84 3.62 1.41
CA PHE A 146 16.81 4.43 2.15
C PHE A 146 18.20 3.80 2.19
N SER A 147 18.31 2.48 2.37
CA SER A 147 19.60 1.79 2.38
C SER A 147 20.32 1.86 1.03
N VAL A 148 19.58 1.78 -0.08
CA VAL A 148 20.16 1.95 -1.42
C VAL A 148 20.64 3.39 -1.65
N LEU A 149 19.90 4.39 -1.17
CA LEU A 149 20.28 5.80 -1.26
C LEU A 149 21.55 6.11 -0.43
N ASP A 150 21.70 5.46 0.73
CA ASP A 150 22.87 5.65 1.60
C ASP A 150 24.13 5.04 0.98
N GLN A 151 24.05 3.81 0.45
CA GLN A 151 25.13 3.18 -0.30
C GLN A 151 25.55 3.97 -1.55
N GLY A 152 24.60 4.65 -2.20
CA GLY A 152 24.88 5.51 -3.35
C GLY A 152 25.68 6.77 -3.01
N LYS A 153 25.58 7.28 -1.77
CA LYS A 153 26.34 8.45 -1.31
C LYS A 153 27.83 8.16 -1.12
N ASP A 154 28.13 6.96 -0.65
CA ASP A 154 29.53 6.55 -0.42
C ASP A 154 30.31 6.30 -1.71
N THR A 155 29.64 6.07 -2.82
CA THR A 155 30.25 5.84 -4.14
C THR A 155 30.33 7.08 -5.00
N GLY A 156 29.77 8.23 -4.57
CA GLY A 156 29.77 9.49 -5.34
C GLY A 156 29.02 9.45 -6.67
N MET A 157 28.33 8.35 -6.98
CA MET A 157 27.52 8.19 -8.18
C MET A 157 26.05 8.01 -7.78
N LEU A 158 25.28 9.08 -7.88
CA LEU A 158 23.82 9.04 -7.88
C LEU A 158 23.32 8.51 -9.23
N ASN A 159 23.38 7.21 -9.44
CA ASN A 159 22.60 6.58 -10.49
C ASN A 159 21.19 6.37 -9.97
N LEU A 160 20.34 7.38 -10.16
CA LEU A 160 18.89 7.24 -10.04
C LEU A 160 18.39 6.43 -11.25
N THR A 161 18.59 5.14 -11.22
CA THR A 161 17.87 4.24 -12.11
C THR A 161 16.54 3.92 -11.46
N ILE A 162 15.52 4.71 -11.76
CA ILE A 162 14.14 4.29 -11.57
C ILE A 162 13.95 3.14 -12.57
N LEU A 163 14.14 1.91 -12.12
CA LEU A 163 13.68 0.74 -12.85
C LEU A 163 12.16 0.74 -12.76
N ASP A 164 11.56 1.42 -13.71
CA ASP A 164 10.20 1.14 -14.15
C ASP A 164 10.27 -0.24 -14.80
N SER A 165 9.99 -1.28 -14.02
CA SER A 165 9.87 -2.63 -14.52
C SER A 165 8.51 -2.73 -15.18
N ASP A 166 8.49 -2.35 -16.45
CA ASP A 166 7.46 -2.74 -17.38
C ASP A 166 7.99 -3.93 -18.19
N PRO A 167 7.27 -5.04 -18.28
CA PRO A 167 7.09 -5.79 -19.52
C PRO A 167 5.67 -5.68 -20.04
#